data_912ba350db6fd6b3098accbbed68b0ee
#
_entry.id   912ba350db6fd6b3098accbbed68b0ee
#
_cell.length_a   1.000
_cell.length_b   1.000
_cell.length_c   1.000
_cell.angle_alpha   90.00
_cell.angle_beta   90.00
_cell.angle_gamma   90.00
#
_symmetry.space_group_name_H-M   'P 1'
#
loop_
_entity.id
_entity.type
_entity.pdbx_description
1 polymer ?
#
loop_
_entity_poly.entity_id
_entity_poly.type
_entity_poly.pdbx_seq_one_letter_code
_entity_poly.pdbx_strand_id
1 'polypeptide(L)'
;KDMILGPAINIQRIPTGGRTYEYLSEDPLLSGELAVNYTLGAQDHQEAVCLKHYALNNQENMRGFVDVKVSERAMREIYLAPFEAAVKKANAYGVMAAYNKVSGEWCSENDRLLNKILRGEWGFKGIVISDWGGTHSTTKAALGGLDVEMPNDRYFGKALLDSVQAGVVS
;
A
#
# COMPACT_ATOMS: atom_id res chain seq x y z
N LYS A 1 -7.76 18.03 -9.49
CA LYS A 1 -7.63 16.60 -9.16
C LYS A 1 -7.56 16.49 -7.66
N ASP A 2 -8.10 15.43 -7.11
CA ASP A 2 -8.19 15.30 -5.65
C ASP A 2 -7.11 14.39 -5.08
N MET A 3 -6.61 13.43 -5.87
CA MET A 3 -5.54 12.51 -5.45
C MET A 3 -4.68 12.04 -6.63
N ILE A 4 -3.37 12.08 -6.47
CA ILE A 4 -2.40 11.51 -7.39
C ILE A 4 -2.10 10.09 -6.95
N LEU A 5 -2.21 9.10 -7.86
CA LEU A 5 -1.85 7.70 -7.59
C LEU A 5 -0.34 7.51 -7.73
N GLY A 6 0.38 8.02 -6.79
CA GLY A 6 1.84 8.07 -6.72
C GLY A 6 2.32 8.85 -5.50
N PRO A 7 3.64 8.90 -5.29
CA PRO A 7 4.68 8.24 -6.05
C PRO A 7 4.72 6.72 -5.87
N ALA A 8 5.30 6.02 -6.87
CA ALA A 8 5.63 4.61 -6.74
C ALA A 8 7.00 4.47 -6.07
N ILE A 9 7.07 3.78 -4.94
CA ILE A 9 8.24 3.79 -4.06
C ILE A 9 8.72 2.41 -3.63
N ASN A 10 8.38 1.37 -4.38
CA ASN A 10 8.99 0.07 -4.18
C ASN A 10 10.48 0.10 -4.54
N ILE A 11 11.26 -0.74 -3.90
CA ILE A 11 12.70 -0.80 -4.12
C ILE A 11 13.02 -1.44 -5.48
N GLN A 12 13.91 -0.82 -6.25
CA GLN A 12 14.40 -1.33 -7.53
C GLN A 12 15.35 -2.52 -7.31
N ARG A 13 14.78 -3.72 -7.13
CA ARG A 13 15.53 -4.93 -6.78
C ARG A 13 16.40 -5.49 -7.90
N ILE A 14 15.86 -5.47 -9.11
CA ILE A 14 16.54 -6.02 -10.30
C ILE A 14 16.33 -5.07 -11.48
N PRO A 15 17.33 -4.93 -12.37
CA PRO A 15 17.23 -4.02 -13.52
C PRO A 15 16.09 -4.37 -14.47
N THR A 16 15.74 -5.64 -14.57
CA THR A 16 14.66 -6.18 -15.42
C THR A 16 13.26 -6.15 -14.77
N GLY A 17 13.12 -5.53 -13.61
CA GLY A 17 11.81 -5.34 -12.97
C GLY A 17 10.88 -4.53 -13.86
N GLY A 18 9.68 -5.06 -14.16
CA GLY A 18 8.78 -4.48 -15.18
C GLY A 18 8.29 -3.07 -14.86
N ARG A 19 8.38 -2.62 -13.61
CA ARG A 19 7.97 -1.27 -13.16
C ARG A 19 9.13 -0.44 -12.59
N THR A 20 10.37 -0.86 -12.79
CA THR A 20 11.57 -0.14 -12.33
C THR A 20 11.60 1.31 -12.87
N TYR A 21 11.02 1.58 -14.05
CA TYR A 21 10.95 2.91 -14.65
C TYR A 21 10.16 3.94 -13.82
N GLU A 22 9.23 3.52 -12.97
CA GLU A 22 8.43 4.41 -12.13
C GLU A 22 8.88 4.46 -10.66
N TYR A 23 9.77 3.56 -10.24
CA TYR A 23 10.29 3.54 -8.88
C TYR A 23 11.48 4.49 -8.73
N LEU A 24 11.67 5.02 -7.52
CA LEU A 24 12.60 6.13 -7.30
C LEU A 24 14.05 5.69 -7.16
N SER A 25 14.32 4.56 -6.48
CA SER A 25 15.69 4.10 -6.21
C SER A 25 15.77 2.65 -5.77
N GLU A 26 16.98 2.08 -5.85
CA GLU A 26 17.36 0.84 -5.17
C GLU A 26 17.75 1.08 -3.70
N ASP A 27 18.13 2.32 -3.36
CA ASP A 27 18.50 2.74 -2.01
C ASP A 27 17.25 3.16 -1.24
N PRO A 28 16.94 2.53 -0.08
CA PRO A 28 15.75 2.84 0.69
C PRO A 28 15.76 4.25 1.31
N LEU A 29 16.93 4.78 1.65
CA LEU A 29 17.04 6.14 2.19
C LEU A 29 16.76 7.16 1.09
N LEU A 30 17.40 7.05 -0.07
CA LEU A 30 17.18 7.94 -1.20
C LEU A 30 15.72 7.88 -1.67
N SER A 31 15.16 6.67 -1.81
CA SER A 31 13.75 6.48 -2.17
C SER A 31 12.83 7.14 -1.16
N GLY A 32 13.12 7.01 0.13
CA GLY A 32 12.36 7.63 1.21
C GLY A 32 12.40 9.16 1.17
N GLU A 33 13.58 9.76 1.03
CA GLU A 33 13.71 11.23 0.97
C GLU A 33 13.06 11.81 -0.29
N LEU A 34 13.17 11.14 -1.44
CA LEU A 34 12.47 11.55 -2.65
C LEU A 34 10.95 11.44 -2.48
N ALA A 35 10.45 10.36 -1.87
CA ALA A 35 9.03 10.17 -1.59
C ALA A 35 8.48 11.25 -0.63
N VAL A 36 9.22 11.60 0.41
CA VAL A 36 8.86 12.67 1.36
C VAL A 36 8.71 14.00 0.63
N ASN A 37 9.72 14.40 -0.15
CA ASN A 37 9.69 15.69 -0.84
C ASN A 37 8.64 15.74 -1.96
N TYR A 38 8.43 14.64 -2.69
CA TYR A 38 7.33 14.53 -3.64
C TYR A 38 5.97 14.73 -2.95
N THR A 39 5.77 14.04 -1.82
CA THR A 39 4.51 14.12 -1.05
C THR A 39 4.27 15.53 -0.53
N LEU A 40 5.26 16.16 0.08
CA LEU A 40 5.15 17.55 0.57
C LEU A 40 4.82 18.50 -0.57
N GLY A 41 5.55 18.43 -1.68
CA GLY A 41 5.33 19.33 -2.83
C GLY A 41 3.93 19.19 -3.43
N ALA A 42 3.41 17.97 -3.58
CA ALA A 42 2.04 17.74 -4.08
C ALA A 42 1.00 18.28 -3.08
N GLN A 43 1.16 17.97 -1.80
CA GLN A 43 0.19 18.34 -0.75
C GLN A 43 0.20 19.86 -0.47
N ASP A 44 1.31 20.55 -0.65
CA ASP A 44 1.38 22.03 -0.62
C ASP A 44 0.52 22.69 -1.71
N HIS A 45 0.28 21.98 -2.81
CA HIS A 45 -0.63 22.39 -3.88
C HIS A 45 -2.03 21.80 -3.76
N GLN A 46 -2.41 21.30 -2.57
CA GLN A 46 -3.73 20.72 -2.29
C GLN A 46 -4.05 19.45 -3.10
N GLU A 47 -3.03 18.73 -3.57
CA GLU A 47 -3.15 17.44 -4.23
C GLU A 47 -2.78 16.33 -3.26
N ALA A 48 -3.71 15.47 -2.88
CA ALA A 48 -3.39 14.29 -2.08
C ALA A 48 -2.50 13.33 -2.86
N VAL A 49 -1.65 12.59 -2.18
CA VAL A 49 -0.85 11.51 -2.77
C VAL A 49 -1.31 10.16 -2.26
N CYS A 50 -1.17 9.14 -3.09
CA CYS A 50 -1.37 7.74 -2.75
C CYS A 50 -0.08 6.97 -3.00
N LEU A 51 0.67 6.72 -1.93
CA LEU A 51 1.94 5.99 -1.99
C LEU A 51 1.71 4.56 -2.48
N LYS A 52 2.51 4.07 -3.42
CA LYS A 52 2.30 2.73 -4.00
C LYS A 52 3.60 1.99 -4.29
N HIS A 53 3.58 0.67 -4.29
CA HIS A 53 2.51 -0.26 -3.91
C HIS A 53 2.88 -0.92 -2.58
N TYR A 54 2.05 -0.77 -1.59
CA TYR A 54 2.30 -1.24 -0.23
C TYR A 54 1.81 -2.69 -0.06
N ALA A 55 2.69 -3.69 0.04
CA ALA A 55 4.13 -3.57 0.08
C ALA A 55 4.78 -4.71 -0.73
N LEU A 56 6.09 -4.56 -0.97
CA LEU A 56 6.95 -5.59 -1.56
C LEU A 56 6.55 -6.04 -2.99
N ASN A 57 5.95 -5.17 -3.80
CA ASN A 57 5.73 -5.43 -5.21
C ASN A 57 7.01 -5.15 -6.02
N ASN A 58 7.97 -6.08 -5.95
CA ASN A 58 9.29 -5.92 -6.54
C ASN A 58 9.51 -6.78 -7.80
N GLN A 59 8.46 -7.44 -8.28
CA GLN A 59 8.42 -8.14 -9.57
C GLN A 59 7.03 -8.04 -10.17
N GLU A 60 6.95 -8.00 -11.51
CA GLU A 60 5.68 -7.95 -12.23
C GLU A 60 5.22 -9.33 -12.71
N ASN A 61 6.16 -10.25 -12.94
CA ASN A 61 5.81 -11.62 -13.32
C ASN A 61 4.99 -12.28 -12.21
N MET A 62 3.78 -12.71 -12.57
CA MET A 62 2.83 -13.37 -11.65
C MET A 62 2.49 -12.52 -10.40
N ARG A 63 2.58 -11.19 -10.46
CA ARG A 63 2.40 -10.28 -9.31
C ARG A 63 1.11 -10.52 -8.51
N GLY A 64 0.02 -10.90 -9.18
CA GLY A 64 -1.26 -11.24 -8.55
C GLY A 64 -1.31 -12.61 -7.87
N PHE A 65 -0.19 -13.38 -7.84
CA PHE A 65 -0.14 -14.72 -7.25
C PHE A 65 1.08 -14.93 -6.34
N VAL A 66 2.08 -14.08 -6.47
CA VAL A 66 3.33 -14.16 -5.69
C VAL A 66 3.05 -14.04 -4.21
N ASP A 67 3.66 -14.92 -3.43
CA ASP A 67 3.72 -14.82 -1.96
C ASP A 67 5.15 -14.51 -1.54
N VAL A 68 5.40 -13.26 -1.20
CA VAL A 68 6.72 -12.76 -0.84
C VAL A 68 7.11 -13.27 0.55
N LYS A 69 8.25 -13.95 0.62
CA LYS A 69 8.90 -14.36 1.87
C LYS A 69 10.10 -13.46 2.14
N VAL A 70 10.11 -12.83 3.27
CA VAL A 70 11.14 -11.87 3.66
C VAL A 70 11.32 -11.90 5.18
N SER A 71 12.54 -11.70 5.66
CA SER A 71 12.77 -11.54 7.10
C SER A 71 12.19 -10.21 7.59
N GLU A 72 11.78 -10.15 8.85
CA GLU A 72 11.28 -8.93 9.48
C GLU A 72 12.25 -7.76 9.32
N ARG A 73 13.53 -8.02 9.55
CA ARG A 73 14.57 -7.02 9.43
C ARG A 73 14.65 -6.45 8.02
N ALA A 74 14.76 -7.31 7.00
CA ALA A 74 14.84 -6.85 5.61
C ALA A 74 13.55 -6.12 5.16
N MET A 75 12.38 -6.61 5.59
CA MET A 75 11.12 -5.95 5.32
C MET A 75 11.12 -4.51 5.84
N ARG A 76 11.50 -4.30 7.10
CA ARG A 76 11.47 -2.98 7.74
C ARG A 76 12.58 -2.05 7.28
N GLU A 77 13.82 -2.55 7.20
CA GLU A 77 14.99 -1.71 6.91
C GLU A 77 15.12 -1.34 5.43
N ILE A 78 14.51 -2.13 4.53
CA ILE A 78 14.65 -1.94 3.08
C ILE A 78 13.30 -1.61 2.45
N TYR A 79 12.34 -2.54 2.49
CA TYR A 79 11.14 -2.44 1.65
C TYR A 79 10.07 -1.51 2.19
N LEU A 80 9.94 -1.41 3.51
CA LEU A 80 8.97 -0.54 4.16
C LEU A 80 9.54 0.85 4.49
N ALA A 81 10.85 1.00 4.55
CA ALA A 81 11.49 2.25 4.95
C ALA A 81 11.05 3.49 4.14
N PRO A 82 10.92 3.44 2.79
CA PRO A 82 10.42 4.59 2.02
C PRO A 82 8.98 4.98 2.38
N PHE A 83 8.11 3.98 2.61
CA PHE A 83 6.72 4.21 3.03
C PHE A 83 6.66 4.84 4.41
N GLU A 84 7.41 4.29 5.37
CA GLU A 84 7.50 4.84 6.73
C GLU A 84 7.95 6.30 6.72
N ALA A 85 8.98 6.62 5.93
CA ALA A 85 9.48 7.98 5.79
C ALA A 85 8.39 8.93 5.28
N ALA A 86 7.70 8.60 4.20
CA ALA A 86 6.67 9.44 3.61
C ALA A 86 5.43 9.58 4.52
N VAL A 87 5.02 8.51 5.21
CA VAL A 87 3.93 8.58 6.19
C VAL A 87 4.30 9.46 7.37
N LYS A 88 5.45 9.24 8.00
CA LYS A 88 5.82 9.94 9.24
C LYS A 88 6.31 11.38 9.02
N LYS A 89 7.06 11.64 7.94
CA LYS A 89 7.66 12.96 7.68
C LYS A 89 6.78 13.87 6.83
N ALA A 90 5.97 13.31 5.93
CA ALA A 90 5.14 14.08 5.00
C ALA A 90 3.62 13.91 5.21
N ASN A 91 3.21 13.07 6.14
CA ASN A 91 1.79 12.83 6.46
C ASN A 91 0.96 12.51 5.19
N ALA A 92 1.43 11.56 4.39
CA ALA A 92 0.76 11.14 3.14
C ALA A 92 -0.71 10.75 3.39
N TYR A 93 -1.62 11.16 2.50
CA TYR A 93 -3.06 10.95 2.67
C TYR A 93 -3.57 9.61 2.17
N GLY A 94 -2.86 8.95 1.29
CA GLY A 94 -3.26 7.66 0.72
C GLY A 94 -2.13 6.65 0.63
N VAL A 95 -2.49 5.39 0.72
CA VAL A 95 -1.61 4.23 0.47
C VAL A 95 -2.36 3.22 -0.38
N MET A 96 -1.73 2.72 -1.44
CA MET A 96 -2.28 1.67 -2.29
C MET A 96 -1.68 0.32 -1.92
N ALA A 97 -2.52 -0.61 -1.50
CA ALA A 97 -2.11 -1.98 -1.21
C ALA A 97 -1.68 -2.71 -2.49
N ALA A 98 -0.57 -3.43 -2.42
CA ALA A 98 -0.02 -4.15 -3.56
C ALA A 98 -0.82 -5.40 -3.95
N TYR A 99 -0.61 -5.91 -5.17
CA TYR A 99 -1.27 -7.13 -5.67
C TYR A 99 -0.85 -8.41 -4.98
N ASN A 100 0.41 -8.49 -4.54
CA ASN A 100 1.03 -9.71 -4.05
C ASN A 100 0.59 -10.07 -2.62
N LYS A 101 0.90 -11.28 -2.24
CA LYS A 101 0.88 -11.69 -0.84
C LYS A 101 2.20 -11.36 -0.15
N VAL A 102 2.12 -11.18 1.15
CA VAL A 102 3.27 -11.14 2.06
C VAL A 102 3.00 -12.11 3.20
N SER A 103 3.87 -13.11 3.32
CA SER A 103 3.75 -14.16 4.36
C SER A 103 2.39 -14.88 4.36
N GLY A 104 1.84 -15.14 3.18
CA GLY A 104 0.62 -15.90 2.99
C GLY A 104 -0.66 -15.06 2.86
N GLU A 105 -0.63 -13.76 3.16
CA GLU A 105 -1.80 -12.88 3.11
C GLU A 105 -1.68 -11.82 2.01
N TRP A 106 -2.77 -11.60 1.27
CA TRP A 106 -2.83 -10.53 0.27
C TRP A 106 -2.62 -9.17 0.92
N CYS A 107 -1.82 -8.28 0.33
CA CYS A 107 -1.54 -6.97 0.90
C CYS A 107 -2.80 -6.16 1.22
N SER A 108 -3.87 -6.32 0.42
CA SER A 108 -5.16 -5.67 0.61
C SER A 108 -5.99 -6.18 1.81
N GLU A 109 -5.58 -7.27 2.44
CA GLU A 109 -6.28 -7.85 3.59
C GLU A 109 -5.32 -8.27 4.72
N ASN A 110 -4.08 -7.76 4.66
CA ASN A 110 -3.03 -8.11 5.61
C ASN A 110 -3.10 -7.18 6.84
N ASP A 111 -3.74 -7.66 7.89
CA ASP A 111 -3.90 -6.95 9.17
C ASP A 111 -2.57 -6.46 9.74
N ARG A 112 -1.52 -7.26 9.61
CA ARG A 112 -0.19 -6.88 10.10
C ARG A 112 0.37 -5.67 9.35
N LEU A 113 0.28 -5.64 8.01
CA LEU A 113 0.77 -4.53 7.22
C LEU A 113 -0.09 -3.29 7.40
N LEU A 114 -1.41 -3.42 7.28
CA LEU A 114 -2.31 -2.27 7.22
C LEU A 114 -2.67 -1.73 8.61
N ASN A 115 -3.09 -2.58 9.55
CA ASN A 115 -3.51 -2.11 10.86
C ASN A 115 -2.34 -1.98 11.84
N LYS A 116 -1.47 -3.00 11.96
CA LYS A 116 -0.44 -2.98 13.01
C LYS A 116 0.72 -2.07 12.64
N ILE A 117 1.30 -2.23 11.44
CA ILE A 117 2.47 -1.45 11.03
C ILE A 117 2.03 -0.06 10.56
N LEU A 118 1.24 0.02 9.47
CA LEU A 118 0.90 1.29 8.84
C LEU A 118 0.11 2.21 9.79
N ARG A 119 -1.00 1.73 10.37
CA ARG A 119 -1.84 2.55 11.24
C ARG A 119 -1.33 2.60 12.68
N GLY A 120 -0.95 1.44 13.26
CA GLY A 120 -0.57 1.35 14.65
C GLY A 120 0.81 1.93 14.94
N GLU A 121 1.85 1.46 14.25
CA GLU A 121 3.23 1.88 14.54
C GLU A 121 3.59 3.24 13.90
N TRP A 122 3.12 3.49 12.67
CA TRP A 122 3.46 4.73 11.96
C TRP A 122 2.43 5.84 12.15
N GLY A 123 1.26 5.53 12.71
CA GLY A 123 0.22 6.51 12.99
C GLY A 123 -0.51 7.02 11.74
N PHE A 124 -0.54 6.24 10.65
CA PHE A 124 -1.22 6.63 9.41
C PHE A 124 -2.72 6.82 9.64
N LYS A 125 -3.24 7.96 9.22
CA LYS A 125 -4.65 8.36 9.39
C LYS A 125 -5.41 8.53 8.07
N GLY A 126 -4.72 8.30 6.95
CA GLY A 126 -5.30 8.44 5.62
C GLY A 126 -6.07 7.19 5.18
N ILE A 127 -6.35 7.12 3.88
CA ILE A 127 -7.09 6.01 3.27
C ILE A 127 -6.15 4.97 2.68
N VAL A 128 -6.55 3.70 2.80
CA VAL A 128 -5.92 2.57 2.11
C VAL A 128 -6.82 2.13 0.96
N ILE A 129 -6.33 2.22 -0.26
CA ILE A 129 -7.04 1.73 -1.44
C ILE A 129 -6.40 0.44 -1.94
N SER A 130 -7.15 -0.44 -2.59
CA SER A 130 -6.56 -1.57 -3.30
C SER A 130 -5.93 -1.12 -4.62
N ASP A 131 -4.95 -1.86 -5.13
CA ASP A 131 -4.64 -1.79 -6.55
C ASP A 131 -5.82 -2.35 -7.37
N TRP A 132 -5.86 -2.11 -8.70
CA TRP A 132 -7.00 -2.43 -9.57
C TRP A 132 -7.29 -3.92 -9.62
N GLY A 133 -8.40 -4.34 -8.98
CA GLY A 133 -8.75 -5.76 -8.83
C GLY A 133 -7.89 -6.51 -7.80
N GLY A 134 -7.17 -5.80 -6.95
CA GLY A 134 -6.33 -6.38 -5.89
C GLY A 134 -7.06 -6.72 -4.59
N THR A 135 -8.39 -6.57 -4.53
CA THR A 135 -9.21 -7.03 -3.41
C THR A 135 -9.61 -8.48 -3.60
N HIS A 136 -9.52 -9.31 -2.58
CA HIS A 136 -9.76 -10.75 -2.66
C HIS A 136 -10.87 -11.26 -1.75
N SER A 137 -11.34 -10.44 -0.82
CA SER A 137 -12.42 -10.79 0.11
C SER A 137 -13.15 -9.55 0.62
N THR A 138 -14.35 -9.73 1.18
CA THR A 138 -15.14 -8.65 1.79
C THR A 138 -14.71 -8.42 3.24
N THR A 139 -15.11 -9.31 4.12
CA THR A 139 -14.93 -9.17 5.58
C THR A 139 -13.46 -9.12 5.98
N LYS A 140 -12.64 -10.03 5.42
CA LYS A 140 -11.21 -10.08 5.77
C LYS A 140 -10.48 -8.83 5.32
N ALA A 141 -10.76 -8.30 4.12
CA ALA A 141 -10.15 -7.08 3.62
C ALA A 141 -10.59 -5.86 4.46
N ALA A 142 -11.88 -5.73 4.79
CA ALA A 142 -12.38 -4.64 5.63
C ALA A 142 -11.75 -4.68 7.03
N LEU A 143 -11.79 -5.81 7.70
CA LEU A 143 -11.16 -5.98 9.02
C LEU A 143 -9.63 -5.90 8.95
N GLY A 144 -9.03 -6.27 7.83
CA GLY A 144 -7.60 -6.16 7.54
C GLY A 144 -7.10 -4.74 7.35
N GLY A 145 -8.00 -3.75 7.19
CA GLY A 145 -7.65 -2.33 7.13
C GLY A 145 -7.72 -1.69 5.74
N LEU A 146 -8.35 -2.35 4.75
CA LEU A 146 -8.67 -1.75 3.45
C LEU A 146 -9.89 -0.84 3.58
N ASP A 147 -9.80 0.38 3.04
CA ASP A 147 -10.92 1.35 3.08
C ASP A 147 -11.68 1.40 1.75
N VAL A 148 -10.98 1.24 0.62
CA VAL A 148 -11.58 1.39 -0.72
C VAL A 148 -11.14 0.27 -1.64
N GLU A 149 -12.10 -0.43 -2.24
CA GLU A 149 -11.88 -1.36 -3.35
C GLU A 149 -11.83 -0.61 -4.67
N MET A 150 -10.86 -0.95 -5.52
CA MET A 150 -10.71 -0.41 -6.87
C MET A 150 -10.67 -1.53 -7.91
N PRO A 151 -11.22 -1.35 -9.11
CA PRO A 151 -11.97 -0.18 -9.63
C PRO A 151 -13.48 -0.33 -9.47
N ASN A 152 -13.97 -1.42 -8.91
CA ASN A 152 -15.39 -1.75 -8.80
C ASN A 152 -15.78 -2.04 -7.34
N ASP A 153 -16.99 -2.54 -7.14
CA ASP A 153 -17.60 -2.81 -5.85
C ASP A 153 -17.91 -4.31 -5.62
N ARG A 154 -17.12 -5.19 -6.19
CA ARG A 154 -17.34 -6.64 -6.12
C ARG A 154 -17.39 -7.16 -4.68
N TYR A 155 -16.48 -6.66 -3.84
CA TYR A 155 -16.35 -7.05 -2.45
C TYR A 155 -16.86 -5.98 -1.47
N PHE A 156 -16.65 -4.68 -1.81
CA PHE A 156 -17.01 -3.56 -0.94
C PHE A 156 -18.33 -2.86 -1.32
N GLY A 157 -19.10 -3.46 -2.20
CA GLY A 157 -20.47 -3.06 -2.50
C GLY A 157 -21.50 -3.66 -1.53
N LYS A 158 -22.51 -4.32 -2.10
CA LYS A 158 -23.60 -4.95 -1.31
C LYS A 158 -23.08 -5.96 -0.29
N ALA A 159 -22.07 -6.75 -0.61
CA ALA A 159 -21.49 -7.75 0.28
C ALA A 159 -20.94 -7.14 1.58
N LEU A 160 -20.28 -5.97 1.49
CA LEU A 160 -19.79 -5.25 2.66
C LEU A 160 -20.94 -4.66 3.48
N LEU A 161 -21.93 -4.07 2.82
CA LEU A 161 -23.15 -3.57 3.50
C LEU A 161 -23.84 -4.67 4.30
N ASP A 162 -24.04 -5.85 3.70
CA ASP A 162 -24.62 -7.00 4.36
C ASP A 162 -23.79 -7.46 5.57
N SER A 163 -22.46 -7.41 5.47
CA SER A 163 -21.56 -7.76 6.58
C SER A 163 -21.63 -6.75 7.73
N VAL A 164 -21.80 -5.46 7.44
CA VAL A 164 -21.99 -4.42 8.47
C VAL A 164 -23.37 -4.59 9.13
N GLN A 165 -24.43 -4.81 8.36
CA GLN A 165 -25.77 -5.04 8.89
C GLN A 165 -25.86 -6.29 9.78
N ALA A 166 -25.08 -7.32 9.46
CA ALA A 166 -24.96 -8.53 10.26
C ALA A 166 -24.06 -8.37 11.52
N GLY A 167 -23.45 -7.19 11.70
CA GLY A 167 -22.55 -6.93 12.84
C GLY A 167 -21.19 -7.66 12.76
N VAL A 168 -20.81 -8.17 11.57
CA VAL A 168 -19.53 -8.86 11.37
C VAL A 168 -18.39 -7.85 11.12
N VAL A 169 -18.72 -6.74 10.48
CA VAL A 169 -17.83 -5.59 10.28
C VAL A 169 -18.47 -4.40 11.01
N SER A 170 -17.65 -3.68 11.79
CA SER A 170 -18.09 -2.51 12.59
C SER A 170 -17.93 -1.20 11.86
#